data_9c07e9645b71170e01678a6bbb4dcc74
#
_entry.id   9c07e9645b71170e01678a6bbb4dcc74
#
_cell.length_a   1.000
_cell.length_b   1.000
_cell.length_c   1.000
_cell.angle_alpha   90.00
_cell.angle_beta   90.00
_cell.angle_gamma   90.00
#
_symmetry.space_group_name_H-M   'P 1'
#
loop_
_entity.id
_entity.type
_entity.pdbx_description
1 polymer ?
#
loop_
_entity_poly.entity_id
_entity_poly.type
_entity_poly.pdbx_seq_one_letter_code
_entity_poly.pdbx_strand_id
1 'polypeptide(L)'
;MGLAGASGSVTKGIVAAQTSTIHAGYLASSGATLVEFATAEETIAAVRNGEADAVLADSGYLKPIVDESNGELAFVGSQIQIGGGVGMGIRKSDGALRAKLNSAIASVKSDGTLNKMIAKWFGADAPQF
;
A
#
# COMPACT_ATOMS: atom_id res chain seq x y z
N MET A 1 19.29 0.84 3.19
CA MET A 1 18.04 1.14 3.90
C MET A 1 16.87 0.80 2.98
N GLY A 2 15.97 -0.05 3.39
CA GLY A 2 14.96 -0.62 2.50
C GLY A 2 13.57 -0.08 2.76
N LEU A 3 12.90 0.41 1.72
CA LEU A 3 11.48 0.64 1.71
C LEU A 3 10.79 -0.61 1.15
N ALA A 4 9.93 -1.20 1.93
CA ALA A 4 9.35 -2.46 1.54
C ALA A 4 7.99 -2.29 0.88
N GLY A 5 7.91 -2.86 -0.33
CA GLY A 5 6.79 -3.73 -0.61
C GLY A 5 7.22 -5.12 -0.12
N ALA A 6 6.60 -5.66 0.90
CA ALA A 6 7.12 -6.78 1.65
C ALA A 6 7.30 -8.05 0.83
N SER A 7 8.50 -8.58 0.80
CA SER A 7 8.75 -10.00 0.63
C SER A 7 9.17 -10.60 1.99
N GLY A 8 9.38 -11.90 2.04
CA GLY A 8 9.74 -12.60 3.28
C GLY A 8 10.96 -12.08 4.04
N SER A 9 11.68 -11.07 3.52
CA SER A 9 12.80 -10.40 4.20
C SER A 9 12.35 -9.32 5.19
N VAL A 10 11.15 -8.77 5.04
CA VAL A 10 10.60 -7.73 5.94
C VAL A 10 9.91 -8.33 7.18
N THR A 11 9.89 -9.64 7.28
CA THR A 11 9.41 -10.35 8.47
C THR A 11 10.47 -10.45 9.59
N LYS A 12 11.63 -9.80 9.40
CA LYS A 12 12.72 -9.73 10.39
C LYS A 12 13.26 -8.31 10.42
N GLY A 13 13.62 -7.83 11.61
CA GLY A 13 14.10 -6.46 11.80
C GLY A 13 13.02 -5.53 12.30
N ILE A 14 13.37 -4.26 12.42
CA ILE A 14 12.49 -3.19 12.88
C ILE A 14 11.77 -2.58 11.66
N VAL A 15 10.46 -2.69 11.61
CA VAL A 15 9.67 -2.20 10.47
C VAL A 15 8.66 -1.16 10.94
N ALA A 16 8.75 0.02 10.35
CA ALA A 16 7.84 1.13 10.63
C ALA A 16 6.53 1.00 9.86
N ALA A 17 5.43 1.37 10.48
CA ALA A 17 4.15 1.57 9.83
C ALA A 17 3.38 2.70 10.49
N GLN A 18 2.44 3.31 9.73
CA GLN A 18 1.53 4.27 10.32
C GLN A 18 0.51 3.53 11.20
N THR A 19 0.27 4.07 12.39
CA THR A 19 -0.68 3.50 13.35
C THR A 19 -2.10 3.43 12.78
N SER A 20 -2.87 2.45 13.24
CA SER A 20 -4.26 2.21 12.81
C SER A 20 -4.43 1.89 11.31
N THR A 21 -3.39 1.42 10.63
CA THR A 21 -3.45 0.98 9.23
C THR A 21 -3.47 -0.55 9.12
N ILE A 22 -3.88 -1.03 7.94
CA ILE A 22 -3.78 -2.46 7.60
C ILE A 22 -2.33 -2.94 7.57
N HIS A 23 -1.38 -2.03 7.29
CA HIS A 23 0.05 -2.32 7.29
C HIS A 23 0.56 -2.64 8.70
N ALA A 24 0.21 -1.81 9.70
CA ALA A 24 0.52 -2.07 11.10
C ALA A 24 -0.08 -3.40 11.56
N GLY A 25 -1.36 -3.66 11.22
CA GLY A 25 -2.02 -4.92 11.54
C GLY A 25 -1.35 -6.15 10.91
N TYR A 26 -0.87 -6.02 9.67
CA TYR A 26 -0.12 -7.08 9.00
C TYR A 26 1.22 -7.35 9.70
N LEU A 27 1.99 -6.30 9.99
CA LEU A 27 3.28 -6.42 10.67
C LEU A 27 3.15 -6.99 12.07
N ALA A 28 2.11 -6.62 12.82
CA ALA A 28 1.85 -7.16 14.15
C ALA A 28 1.63 -8.69 14.16
N SER A 29 1.19 -9.26 13.04
CA SER A 29 1.04 -10.70 12.85
C SER A 29 2.24 -11.37 12.18
N SER A 30 3.26 -10.60 11.81
CA SER A 30 4.49 -11.08 11.19
C SER A 30 5.57 -11.40 12.23
N GLY A 31 6.76 -11.78 11.78
CA GLY A 31 7.94 -11.95 12.65
C GLY A 31 8.80 -10.69 12.80
N ALA A 32 8.35 -9.53 12.26
CA ALA A 32 9.05 -8.26 12.37
C ALA A 32 8.78 -7.58 13.71
N THR A 33 9.70 -6.74 14.15
CA THR A 33 9.47 -5.81 15.25
C THR A 33 8.76 -4.57 14.71
N LEU A 34 7.45 -4.46 14.95
CA LEU A 34 6.66 -3.29 14.54
C LEU A 34 7.00 -2.07 15.40
N VAL A 35 7.27 -0.94 14.74
CA VAL A 35 7.25 0.40 15.35
C VAL A 35 6.20 1.25 14.64
N GLU A 36 5.34 1.91 15.42
CA GLU A 36 4.22 2.68 14.88
C GLU A 36 4.46 4.18 15.05
N PHE A 37 4.08 4.95 14.03
CA PHE A 37 4.15 6.40 14.00
C PHE A 37 2.79 6.99 13.68
N ALA A 38 2.55 8.22 14.09
CA ALA A 38 1.26 8.88 13.87
C ALA A 38 1.02 9.25 12.39
N THR A 39 2.08 9.59 11.67
CA THR A 39 2.00 9.98 10.25
C THR A 39 2.86 9.09 9.36
N ALA A 40 2.53 9.08 8.07
CA ALA A 40 3.30 8.34 7.08
C ALA A 40 4.70 8.95 6.87
N GLU A 41 4.83 10.27 6.99
CA GLU A 41 6.10 10.99 6.87
C GLU A 41 7.06 10.61 8.01
N GLU A 42 6.57 10.42 9.22
CA GLU A 42 7.38 9.97 10.37
C GLU A 42 7.92 8.56 10.14
N THR A 43 7.16 7.66 9.47
CA THR A 43 7.66 6.33 9.14
C THR A 43 8.85 6.37 8.17
N ILE A 44 8.82 7.29 7.19
CA ILE A 44 9.93 7.50 6.26
C ILE A 44 11.15 8.10 6.98
N ALA A 45 10.90 9.09 7.85
CA ALA A 45 11.95 9.70 8.66
C ALA A 45 12.65 8.66 9.55
N ALA A 46 11.90 7.75 10.17
CA ALA A 46 12.45 6.67 11.00
C ALA A 46 13.43 5.78 10.22
N VAL A 47 13.14 5.46 8.95
CA VAL A 47 14.06 4.70 8.10
C VAL A 47 15.31 5.53 7.77
N ARG A 48 15.15 6.82 7.45
CA ARG A 48 16.29 7.70 7.15
C ARG A 48 17.22 7.92 8.33
N ASN A 49 16.64 8.00 9.52
CA ASN A 49 17.38 8.22 10.77
C ASN A 49 17.97 6.92 11.36
N GLY A 50 17.64 5.76 10.80
CA GLY A 50 18.10 4.47 11.29
C GLY A 50 17.34 3.95 12.52
N GLU A 51 16.18 4.54 12.83
CA GLU A 51 15.28 4.07 13.91
C GLU A 51 14.50 2.82 13.48
N ALA A 52 14.30 2.65 12.15
CA ALA A 52 13.73 1.46 11.55
C ALA A 52 14.56 1.00 10.36
N ASP A 53 14.56 -0.31 10.12
CA ASP A 53 15.26 -0.93 8.98
C ASP A 53 14.47 -0.76 7.69
N ALA A 54 13.14 -0.70 7.79
CA ALA A 54 12.24 -0.57 6.66
C ALA A 54 10.91 0.09 7.07
N VAL A 55 10.11 0.48 6.06
CA VAL A 55 8.71 0.90 6.23
C VAL A 55 7.81 0.04 5.35
N LEU A 56 6.62 -0.29 5.86
CA LEU A 56 5.55 -0.91 5.11
C LEU A 56 4.40 0.08 4.92
N ALA A 57 4.14 0.43 3.67
CA ALA A 57 3.06 1.36 3.27
C ALA A 57 2.61 1.07 1.83
N ASP A 58 1.61 1.79 1.34
CA ASP A 58 1.13 1.67 -0.04
C ASP A 58 2.24 1.98 -1.05
N SER A 59 2.40 1.12 -2.05
CA SER A 59 3.43 1.30 -3.10
C SER A 59 3.25 2.61 -3.88
N GLY A 60 2.01 3.04 -4.10
CA GLY A 60 1.71 4.32 -4.75
C GLY A 60 2.17 5.54 -3.94
N TYR A 61 2.18 5.45 -2.61
CA TYR A 61 2.74 6.47 -1.73
C TYR A 61 4.27 6.42 -1.71
N LEU A 62 4.84 5.22 -1.65
CA LEU A 62 6.29 5.06 -1.53
C LEU A 62 7.05 5.36 -2.83
N LYS A 63 6.43 5.08 -4.00
CA LYS A 63 7.12 5.20 -5.29
C LYS A 63 7.73 6.58 -5.55
N PRO A 64 7.00 7.71 -5.47
CA PRO A 64 7.60 9.03 -5.69
C PRO A 64 8.71 9.33 -4.67
N ILE A 65 8.57 8.89 -3.41
CA ILE A 65 9.57 9.11 -2.37
C ILE A 65 10.88 8.37 -2.69
N VAL A 66 10.77 7.15 -3.21
CA VAL A 66 11.94 6.36 -3.64
C VAL A 66 12.58 6.99 -4.88
N ASP A 67 11.78 7.34 -5.88
CA ASP A 67 12.26 7.94 -7.13
C ASP A 67 13.02 9.26 -6.87
N GLU A 68 12.57 10.08 -5.91
CA GLU A 68 13.16 11.36 -5.54
C GLU A 68 14.33 11.24 -4.53
N SER A 69 14.56 10.06 -3.97
CA SER A 69 15.59 9.85 -2.93
C SER A 69 17.02 9.80 -3.46
N ASN A 70 17.24 9.85 -4.77
CA ASN A 70 18.56 9.74 -5.40
C ASN A 70 19.35 8.48 -4.96
N GLY A 71 18.65 7.38 -4.72
CA GLY A 71 19.24 6.11 -4.32
C GLY A 71 19.45 5.94 -2.80
N GLU A 72 19.06 6.92 -1.99
CA GLU A 72 19.08 6.79 -0.52
C GLU A 72 18.10 5.70 -0.05
N LEU A 73 16.94 5.61 -0.71
CA LEU A 73 15.90 4.65 -0.42
C LEU A 73 15.67 3.72 -1.61
N ALA A 74 15.32 2.47 -1.33
CA ALA A 74 15.02 1.50 -2.38
C ALA A 74 13.86 0.59 -1.94
N PHE A 75 13.09 0.09 -2.92
CA PHE A 75 12.16 -0.99 -2.65
C PHE A 75 12.91 -2.26 -2.31
N VAL A 76 12.45 -2.98 -1.28
CA VAL A 76 12.97 -4.29 -0.89
C VAL A 76 11.88 -5.34 -1.01
N GLY A 77 12.19 -6.41 -1.71
CA GLY A 77 11.26 -7.51 -1.94
C GLY A 77 10.17 -7.23 -2.97
N SER A 78 9.21 -8.14 -3.05
CA SER A 78 8.07 -8.02 -3.95
C SER A 78 6.90 -7.31 -3.29
N GLN A 79 6.06 -6.66 -4.07
CA GLN A 79 4.80 -6.14 -3.56
C GLN A 79 3.92 -7.29 -3.08
N ILE A 80 3.26 -7.07 -1.94
CA ILE A 80 2.27 -8.00 -1.39
C ILE A 80 0.90 -7.32 -1.36
N GLN A 81 -0.13 -8.08 -1.65
CA GLN A 81 -1.50 -7.60 -1.52
C GLN A 81 -1.97 -7.81 -0.09
N ILE A 82 -2.24 -6.71 0.62
CA ILE A 82 -2.78 -6.71 1.97
C ILE A 82 -4.21 -6.19 1.91
N GLY A 83 -5.13 -6.89 2.61
CA GLY A 83 -6.54 -6.52 2.67
C GLY A 83 -7.35 -6.93 1.44
N GLY A 84 -8.60 -6.47 1.40
CA GLY A 84 -9.62 -6.87 0.42
C GLY A 84 -9.71 -5.98 -0.84
N GLY A 85 -8.81 -5.01 -1.00
CA GLY A 85 -8.84 -4.03 -2.09
C GLY A 85 -9.50 -2.71 -1.69
N VAL A 86 -9.70 -1.83 -2.68
CA VAL A 86 -10.34 -0.51 -2.50
C VAL A 86 -11.84 -0.66 -2.57
N GLY A 87 -12.54 -0.09 -1.59
CA GLY A 87 -14.00 -0.10 -1.53
C GLY A 87 -14.60 1.30 -1.42
N MET A 88 -15.87 1.43 -1.82
CA MET A 88 -16.66 2.66 -1.63
C MET A 88 -17.53 2.54 -0.38
N GLY A 89 -17.35 3.46 0.59
CA GLY A 89 -18.22 3.57 1.75
C GLY A 89 -19.53 4.24 1.38
N ILE A 90 -20.66 3.58 1.67
CA ILE A 90 -22.02 4.13 1.48
C ILE A 90 -22.88 3.83 2.70
N ARG A 91 -24.02 4.52 2.86
CA ARG A 91 -24.96 4.21 3.94
C ARG A 91 -25.57 2.82 3.74
N LYS A 92 -25.82 2.11 4.84
CA LYS A 92 -26.45 0.77 4.79
C LYS A 92 -27.82 0.78 4.13
N SER A 93 -28.56 1.90 4.23
CA SER A 93 -29.88 2.11 3.62
C SER A 93 -29.85 2.26 2.10
N ASP A 94 -28.69 2.58 1.51
CA ASP A 94 -28.59 2.96 0.09
C ASP A 94 -28.40 1.73 -0.83
N GLY A 95 -29.22 0.70 -0.65
CA GLY A 95 -29.14 -0.56 -1.42
C GLY A 95 -29.22 -0.38 -2.93
N ALA A 96 -30.08 0.55 -3.41
CA ALA A 96 -30.20 0.85 -4.83
C ALA A 96 -28.91 1.52 -5.38
N LEU A 97 -28.29 2.43 -4.63
CA LEU A 97 -27.01 3.03 -4.98
C LEU A 97 -25.90 1.97 -5.04
N ARG A 98 -25.84 1.07 -4.04
CA ARG A 98 -24.88 -0.03 -4.03
C ARG A 98 -25.00 -0.89 -5.29
N ALA A 99 -26.21 -1.26 -5.68
CA ALA A 99 -26.43 -2.06 -6.87
C ALA A 99 -25.93 -1.35 -8.14
N LYS A 100 -26.22 -0.04 -8.29
CA LYS A 100 -25.75 0.76 -9.42
C LYS A 100 -24.23 0.86 -9.46
N LEU A 101 -23.57 1.13 -8.32
CA LEU A 101 -22.12 1.22 -8.24
C LEU A 101 -21.45 -0.12 -8.58
N ASN A 102 -21.95 -1.23 -8.03
CA ASN A 102 -21.43 -2.56 -8.34
C ASN A 102 -21.59 -2.92 -9.83
N SER A 103 -22.71 -2.56 -10.43
CA SER A 103 -22.94 -2.75 -11.87
C SER A 103 -21.97 -1.93 -12.71
N ALA A 104 -21.74 -0.66 -12.35
CA ALA A 104 -20.79 0.21 -13.04
C ALA A 104 -19.36 -0.32 -12.92
N ILE A 105 -18.94 -0.77 -11.72
CA ILE A 105 -17.62 -1.38 -11.51
C ILE A 105 -17.47 -2.64 -12.38
N ALA A 106 -18.48 -3.52 -12.39
CA ALA A 106 -18.47 -4.71 -13.22
C ALA A 106 -18.34 -4.38 -14.73
N SER A 107 -19.05 -3.36 -15.19
CA SER A 107 -18.96 -2.89 -16.59
C SER A 107 -17.55 -2.42 -16.96
N VAL A 108 -16.93 -1.52 -16.16
CA VAL A 108 -15.61 -0.97 -16.46
C VAL A 108 -14.48 -2.00 -16.28
N LYS A 109 -14.72 -3.05 -15.50
CA LYS A 109 -13.83 -4.23 -15.46
C LYS A 109 -13.93 -5.04 -16.75
N SER A 110 -15.15 -5.35 -17.17
CA SER A 110 -15.38 -6.22 -18.33
C SER A 110 -14.96 -5.61 -19.67
N ASP A 111 -15.08 -4.29 -19.83
CA ASP A 111 -14.70 -3.57 -21.04
C ASP A 111 -13.23 -3.11 -21.07
N GLY A 112 -12.47 -3.40 -19.99
CA GLY A 112 -11.06 -3.04 -19.85
C GLY A 112 -10.81 -1.56 -19.52
N THR A 113 -11.83 -0.75 -19.32
CA THR A 113 -11.70 0.68 -18.97
C THR A 113 -10.99 0.85 -17.63
N LEU A 114 -11.28 -0.01 -16.65
CA LEU A 114 -10.61 0.04 -15.35
C LEU A 114 -9.10 -0.15 -15.49
N ASN A 115 -8.67 -1.15 -16.26
CA ASN A 115 -7.24 -1.43 -16.47
C ASN A 115 -6.52 -0.30 -17.20
N LYS A 116 -7.19 0.35 -18.16
CA LYS A 116 -6.65 1.55 -18.84
C LYS A 116 -6.45 2.70 -17.86
N MET A 117 -7.40 2.92 -16.94
CA MET A 117 -7.27 3.93 -15.90
C MET A 117 -6.14 3.59 -14.92
N ILE A 118 -6.05 2.33 -14.49
CA ILE A 118 -4.98 1.87 -13.61
C ILE A 118 -3.61 2.09 -14.27
N ALA A 119 -3.43 1.65 -15.50
CA ALA A 119 -2.17 1.85 -16.21
C ALA A 119 -1.81 3.34 -16.39
N LYS A 120 -2.82 4.19 -16.63
CA LYS A 120 -2.62 5.64 -16.77
C LYS A 120 -2.12 6.30 -15.48
N TRP A 121 -2.67 5.92 -14.32
CA TRP A 121 -2.43 6.63 -13.07
C TRP A 121 -1.37 5.96 -12.17
N PHE A 122 -1.21 4.63 -12.28
CA PHE A 122 -0.31 3.85 -11.42
C PHE A 122 0.83 3.17 -12.20
N GLY A 123 0.86 3.35 -13.53
CA GLY A 123 1.88 2.75 -14.39
C GLY A 123 1.46 1.40 -14.99
N ALA A 124 2.17 0.99 -16.06
CA ALA A 124 1.85 -0.22 -16.80
C ALA A 124 2.04 -1.53 -16.00
N ASP A 125 2.91 -1.48 -14.98
CA ASP A 125 3.23 -2.62 -14.11
C ASP A 125 2.25 -2.76 -12.93
N ALA A 126 1.26 -1.86 -12.81
CA ALA A 126 0.26 -1.93 -11.76
C ALA A 126 -0.65 -3.17 -11.92
N PRO A 127 -1.11 -3.78 -10.80
CA PRO A 127 -2.03 -4.92 -10.85
C PRO A 127 -3.28 -4.63 -11.67
N GLN A 128 -3.67 -5.57 -12.54
CA GLN A 128 -4.87 -5.46 -13.38
C GLN A 128 -5.98 -6.40 -12.86
N PHE A 129 -7.22 -6.10 -13.26
CA PHE A 129 -8.41 -6.80 -12.78
C PHE A 129 -9.33 -7.23 -13.93
#